data_46c732843fc231aa2b87ef90269c0f8b
#
_entry.id   46c732843fc231aa2b87ef90269c0f8b
#
_cell.length_a   1.000
_cell.length_b   1.000
_cell.length_c   1.000
_cell.angle_alpha   90.00
_cell.angle_beta   90.00
_cell.angle_gamma   90.00
#
_symmetry.space_group_name_H-M   'P 1'
#
loop_
_entity.id
_entity.type
_entity.pdbx_description
1 polymer ?
#
loop_
_entity_poly.entity_id
_entity_poly.type
_entity_poly.pdbx_seq_one_letter_code
_entity_poly.pdbx_strand_id
1 'polypeptide(L)'
;MAPDAAALFQEATVSSARRGRGLLRTAGAVVGGLGLAGLAAGGAALAWGSIERTMPILRRYEVPVRARVPEVRILQIADLHLFTGQEFLLRFLSDVAASERFDMVVATGDNFGSVDALDMVMDAYRPFLSYPGAFVLGSNDYYSPIPKRWSRYLSRSKPHPARVVPDLPYLPMVRQMRQAGWVDLSNASGTLHLPTGTVSLLGTDDAHIHRDRLGAPASSWAAPDVLRLGVTHAPYTRVVSALTSRGADLILAGHTHGGQIGIPGVGAIITNCDISRSYAKGLKRWQAPDGSTAWLHVSAGLGTSPYAKVRIATRPEASLLHVYPA
;
A
#
# COMPACT_ATOMS: atom_id res chain seq x y z
N MET A 1 -6.19 -51.18 70.90
CA MET A 1 -7.05 -50.14 70.40
C MET A 1 -6.40 -49.59 69.14
N ALA A 2 -6.91 -49.93 67.97
CA ALA A 2 -6.43 -49.43 66.70
C ALA A 2 -7.18 -48.09 66.38
N PRO A 3 -6.52 -47.06 65.87
CA PRO A 3 -7.18 -45.79 65.49
C PRO A 3 -8.08 -46.01 64.29
N ASP A 4 -9.21 -45.31 64.32
CA ASP A 4 -10.31 -45.42 63.41
C ASP A 4 -9.87 -44.97 61.99
N ALA A 5 -9.88 -45.93 61.05
CA ALA A 5 -9.48 -45.71 59.65
C ALA A 5 -10.43 -44.71 58.89
N ALA A 6 -11.62 -44.48 59.44
CA ALA A 6 -12.61 -43.59 58.84
C ALA A 6 -12.23 -42.12 58.98
N ALA A 7 -11.54 -41.72 60.06
CA ALA A 7 -11.11 -40.35 60.28
C ALA A 7 -9.97 -39.88 59.29
N LEU A 8 -9.07 -40.82 58.95
CA LEU A 8 -7.96 -40.54 58.02
C LEU A 8 -8.43 -40.33 56.53
N PHE A 9 -9.50 -41.02 56.13
CA PHE A 9 -10.07 -40.90 54.79
C PHE A 9 -10.83 -39.54 54.61
N GLN A 10 -11.44 -39.02 55.67
CA GLN A 10 -12.17 -37.78 55.64
C GLN A 10 -11.25 -36.53 55.53
N GLU A 11 -10.10 -36.53 56.21
CA GLU A 11 -9.11 -35.47 56.09
C GLU A 11 -8.40 -35.45 54.75
N ALA A 12 -8.10 -36.62 54.15
CA ALA A 12 -7.46 -36.72 52.85
C ALA A 12 -8.37 -36.19 51.70
N THR A 13 -9.69 -36.47 51.77
CA THR A 13 -10.66 -35.99 50.75
C THR A 13 -10.93 -34.50 50.84
N VAL A 14 -10.95 -33.90 52.02
CA VAL A 14 -11.13 -32.47 52.20
C VAL A 14 -9.88 -31.68 51.76
N SER A 15 -8.67 -32.21 52.00
CA SER A 15 -7.42 -31.58 51.56
C SER A 15 -7.26 -31.58 50.03
N SER A 16 -7.66 -32.67 49.37
CA SER A 16 -7.59 -32.74 47.89
C SER A 16 -8.60 -31.84 47.21
N ALA A 17 -9.81 -31.70 47.74
CA ALA A 17 -10.84 -30.81 47.22
C ALA A 17 -10.48 -29.30 47.37
N ARG A 18 -9.80 -28.95 48.49
CA ARG A 18 -9.29 -27.57 48.65
C ARG A 18 -8.14 -27.22 47.72
N ARG A 19 -7.20 -28.15 47.47
CA ARG A 19 -6.12 -27.95 46.50
C ARG A 19 -6.62 -27.83 45.05
N GLY A 20 -7.59 -28.65 44.64
CA GLY A 20 -8.20 -28.58 43.30
C GLY A 20 -8.95 -27.26 43.06
N ARG A 21 -9.68 -26.74 44.06
CA ARG A 21 -10.35 -25.45 43.96
C ARG A 21 -9.39 -24.25 43.93
N GLY A 22 -8.25 -24.33 44.59
CA GLY A 22 -7.17 -23.31 44.51
C GLY A 22 -6.54 -23.27 43.14
N LEU A 23 -6.21 -24.41 42.54
CA LEU A 23 -5.62 -24.52 41.21
C LEU A 23 -6.58 -24.04 40.10
N LEU A 24 -7.87 -24.34 40.18
CA LEU A 24 -8.88 -23.88 39.24
C LEU A 24 -9.11 -22.35 39.34
N ARG A 25 -9.06 -21.78 40.54
CA ARG A 25 -9.18 -20.32 40.76
C ARG A 25 -7.95 -19.56 40.23
N THR A 26 -6.74 -20.09 40.48
CA THR A 26 -5.51 -19.45 39.94
C THR A 26 -5.43 -19.60 38.42
N ALA A 27 -5.78 -20.75 37.84
CA ALA A 27 -5.87 -20.90 36.38
C ALA A 27 -6.90 -19.95 35.76
N GLY A 28 -8.08 -19.80 36.35
CA GLY A 28 -9.11 -18.87 35.90
C GLY A 28 -8.67 -17.39 36.01
N ALA A 29 -7.97 -17.01 37.07
CA ALA A 29 -7.44 -15.66 37.24
C ALA A 29 -6.31 -15.36 36.24
N VAL A 30 -5.44 -16.33 35.95
CA VAL A 30 -4.38 -16.17 34.93
C VAL A 30 -4.97 -16.05 33.52
N VAL A 31 -5.92 -16.91 33.16
CA VAL A 31 -6.59 -16.84 31.85
C VAL A 31 -7.40 -15.55 31.72
N GLY A 32 -8.10 -15.11 32.77
CA GLY A 32 -8.83 -13.85 32.81
C GLY A 32 -7.87 -12.64 32.71
N GLY A 33 -6.74 -12.67 33.41
CA GLY A 33 -5.71 -11.63 33.36
C GLY A 33 -5.06 -11.53 31.98
N LEU A 34 -4.72 -12.65 31.34
CA LEU A 34 -4.19 -12.67 29.97
C LEU A 34 -5.22 -12.17 28.95
N GLY A 35 -6.51 -12.51 29.13
CA GLY A 35 -7.59 -12.00 28.30
C GLY A 35 -7.75 -10.48 28.40
N LEU A 36 -7.76 -9.92 29.61
CA LEU A 36 -7.83 -8.48 29.85
C LEU A 36 -6.60 -7.73 29.33
N ALA A 37 -5.40 -8.28 29.54
CA ALA A 37 -4.16 -7.71 29.01
C ALA A 37 -4.15 -7.71 27.47
N GLY A 38 -4.64 -8.78 26.84
CA GLY A 38 -4.78 -8.87 25.38
C GLY A 38 -5.77 -7.84 24.83
N LEU A 39 -6.92 -7.65 25.49
CA LEU A 39 -7.92 -6.63 25.12
C LEU A 39 -7.36 -5.21 25.28
N ALA A 40 -6.66 -4.93 26.38
CA ALA A 40 -6.01 -3.63 26.61
C ALA A 40 -4.93 -3.34 25.58
N ALA A 41 -4.07 -4.31 25.26
CA ALA A 41 -3.04 -4.19 24.22
C ALA A 41 -3.66 -4.00 22.84
N GLY A 42 -4.72 -4.73 22.49
CA GLY A 42 -5.47 -4.56 21.25
C GLY A 42 -6.09 -3.16 21.11
N GLY A 43 -6.73 -2.68 22.19
CA GLY A 43 -7.28 -1.33 22.27
C GLY A 43 -6.22 -0.24 22.10
N ALA A 44 -5.09 -0.37 22.79
CA ALA A 44 -3.95 0.54 22.66
C ALA A 44 -3.36 0.55 21.24
N ALA A 45 -3.24 -0.63 20.60
CA ALA A 45 -2.76 -0.74 19.24
C ALA A 45 -3.71 -0.07 18.24
N LEU A 46 -5.03 -0.21 18.42
CA LEU A 46 -6.02 0.46 17.57
C LEU A 46 -6.00 1.98 17.78
N ALA A 47 -5.91 2.46 19.02
CA ALA A 47 -5.77 3.87 19.34
C ALA A 47 -4.50 4.46 18.70
N TRP A 48 -3.36 3.79 18.86
CA TRP A 48 -2.11 4.18 18.19
C TRP A 48 -2.26 4.19 16.68
N GLY A 49 -2.83 3.13 16.08
CA GLY A 49 -3.03 3.04 14.64
C GLY A 49 -3.92 4.14 14.07
N SER A 50 -4.87 4.65 14.88
CA SER A 50 -5.70 5.80 14.52
C SER A 50 -4.89 7.11 14.52
N ILE A 51 -3.85 7.21 15.33
CA ILE A 51 -2.90 8.34 15.34
C ILE A 51 -1.88 8.16 14.20
N GLU A 52 -1.25 6.99 14.07
CA GLU A 52 -0.20 6.72 13.09
C GLU A 52 -0.66 7.02 11.66
N ARG A 53 -1.94 6.74 11.32
CA ARG A 53 -2.52 7.06 10.01
C ARG A 53 -2.53 8.55 9.68
N THR A 54 -2.41 9.44 10.66
CA THR A 54 -2.39 10.90 10.47
C THR A 54 -0.97 11.49 10.46
N MET A 55 0.05 10.64 10.43
CA MET A 55 1.45 11.01 10.48
C MET A 55 2.17 10.67 9.17
N PRO A 56 1.80 11.29 8.02
CA PRO A 56 2.43 11.01 6.74
C PRO A 56 3.90 11.40 6.76
N ILE A 57 4.71 10.69 5.95
CA ILE A 57 6.15 10.94 5.80
C ILE A 57 6.52 10.92 4.32
N LEU A 58 7.58 11.66 3.98
CA LEU A 58 8.27 11.50 2.70
C LEU A 58 9.44 10.53 2.89
N ARG A 59 9.43 9.43 2.12
CA ARG A 59 10.55 8.49 2.07
C ARG A 59 11.39 8.74 0.84
N ARG A 60 12.71 8.63 0.98
CA ARG A 60 13.66 8.81 -0.10
C ARG A 60 14.34 7.50 -0.42
N TYR A 61 14.49 7.21 -1.71
CA TYR A 61 15.11 5.99 -2.21
C TYR A 61 16.14 6.32 -3.29
N GLU A 62 17.30 5.66 -3.20
CA GLU A 62 18.34 5.70 -4.22
C GLU A 62 18.14 4.51 -5.16
N VAL A 63 18.04 4.76 -6.47
CA VAL A 63 17.72 3.76 -7.49
C VAL A 63 18.84 3.74 -8.52
N PRO A 64 19.91 2.96 -8.31
CA PRO A 64 20.96 2.80 -9.32
C PRO A 64 20.42 1.95 -10.49
N VAL A 65 20.50 2.50 -11.68
CA VAL A 65 20.09 1.84 -12.93
C VAL A 65 21.26 1.70 -13.89
N ARG A 66 21.03 1.06 -15.03
CA ARG A 66 22.07 0.91 -16.08
C ARG A 66 22.66 2.25 -16.51
N ALA A 67 23.92 2.22 -16.96
CA ALA A 67 24.61 3.39 -17.49
C ALA A 67 23.85 4.05 -18.67
N ARG A 68 24.07 5.34 -18.88
CA ARG A 68 23.46 6.20 -19.92
C ARG A 68 21.97 6.56 -19.69
N VAL A 69 21.31 6.05 -18.67
CA VAL A 69 19.97 6.50 -18.28
C VAL A 69 20.07 7.91 -17.68
N PRO A 70 19.14 8.83 -17.97
CA PRO A 70 19.16 10.14 -17.34
C PRO A 70 18.95 10.07 -15.83
N GLU A 71 19.58 10.99 -15.11
CA GLU A 71 19.29 11.19 -13.69
C GLU A 71 17.92 11.86 -13.55
N VAL A 72 17.01 11.22 -12.80
CA VAL A 72 15.62 11.67 -12.64
C VAL A 72 15.15 11.50 -11.20
N ARG A 73 14.55 12.54 -10.64
CA ARG A 73 13.86 12.49 -9.35
C ARG A 73 12.37 12.35 -9.57
N ILE A 74 11.81 11.23 -9.13
CA ILE A 74 10.40 10.87 -9.31
C ILE A 74 9.69 10.97 -7.96
N LEU A 75 8.67 11.82 -7.87
CA LEU A 75 7.74 11.82 -6.75
C LEU A 75 6.61 10.84 -7.04
N GLN A 76 6.51 9.77 -6.26
CA GLN A 76 5.38 8.83 -6.32
C GLN A 76 4.34 9.17 -5.26
N ILE A 77 3.10 9.35 -5.70
CA ILE A 77 1.90 9.53 -4.87
C ILE A 77 0.99 8.33 -5.11
N ALA A 78 0.57 7.66 -4.04
CA ALA A 78 -0.19 6.41 -4.12
C ALA A 78 -1.30 6.37 -3.08
N ASP A 79 -2.41 5.74 -3.43
CA ASP A 79 -3.46 5.29 -2.50
C ASP A 79 -3.93 6.41 -1.56
N LEU A 80 -4.38 7.53 -2.13
CA LEU A 80 -4.84 8.69 -1.37
C LEU A 80 -6.12 8.39 -0.59
N HIS A 81 -7.04 7.61 -1.18
CA HIS A 81 -8.35 7.25 -0.60
C HIS A 81 -9.02 8.44 0.11
N LEU A 82 -9.10 9.59 -0.57
CA LEU A 82 -9.58 10.82 0.04
C LEU A 82 -11.08 10.79 0.32
N PHE A 83 -11.42 11.23 1.52
CA PHE A 83 -12.77 11.50 2.00
C PHE A 83 -12.70 12.61 3.05
N THR A 84 -13.81 13.26 3.36
CA THR A 84 -13.91 14.37 4.32
C THR A 84 -13.19 14.08 5.64
N GLY A 85 -12.39 15.02 6.12
CA GLY A 85 -11.61 14.90 7.36
C GLY A 85 -10.16 14.41 7.15
N GLN A 86 -9.65 14.45 5.90
CA GLN A 86 -8.26 14.10 5.59
C GLN A 86 -7.45 15.30 5.07
N GLU A 87 -7.82 16.52 5.40
CA GLU A 87 -7.16 17.77 5.00
C GLU A 87 -5.67 17.80 5.41
N PHE A 88 -5.28 16.98 6.39
CA PHE A 88 -3.88 16.80 6.78
C PHE A 88 -3.02 16.19 5.66
N LEU A 89 -3.61 15.37 4.77
CA LEU A 89 -2.90 14.84 3.60
C LEU A 89 -2.66 15.93 2.55
N LEU A 90 -3.63 16.81 2.34
CA LEU A 90 -3.48 17.95 1.42
C LEU A 90 -2.36 18.88 1.90
N ARG A 91 -2.35 19.19 3.22
CA ARG A 91 -1.27 20.00 3.82
C ARG A 91 0.09 19.33 3.63
N PHE A 92 0.20 18.05 3.95
CA PHE A 92 1.44 17.28 3.77
C PHE A 92 1.93 17.32 2.31
N LEU A 93 1.03 17.11 1.34
CA LEU A 93 1.38 17.15 -0.08
C LEU A 93 1.80 18.56 -0.53
N SER A 94 1.14 19.60 -0.04
CA SER A 94 1.53 20.99 -0.26
C SER A 94 2.92 21.30 0.28
N ASP A 95 3.23 20.81 1.51
CA ASP A 95 4.55 20.97 2.13
C ASP A 95 5.63 20.23 1.32
N VAL A 96 5.34 19.02 0.81
CA VAL A 96 6.25 18.27 -0.08
C VAL A 96 6.51 19.05 -1.37
N ALA A 97 5.47 19.59 -1.99
CA ALA A 97 5.62 20.37 -3.21
C ALA A 97 6.45 21.66 -3.01
N ALA A 98 6.35 22.27 -1.84
CA ALA A 98 7.08 23.50 -1.52
C ALA A 98 8.53 23.26 -1.10
N SER A 99 8.84 22.10 -0.51
CA SER A 99 10.15 21.83 0.10
C SER A 99 11.05 20.91 -0.72
N GLU A 100 10.49 20.10 -1.63
CA GLU A 100 11.25 19.09 -2.35
C GLU A 100 11.47 19.45 -3.82
N ARG A 101 12.54 18.88 -4.38
CA ARG A 101 12.83 18.99 -5.82
C ARG A 101 12.61 17.63 -6.47
N PHE A 102 11.81 17.61 -7.51
CA PHE A 102 11.52 16.45 -8.36
C PHE A 102 11.34 16.89 -9.80
N ASP A 103 11.61 16.00 -10.74
CA ASP A 103 11.55 16.27 -12.17
C ASP A 103 10.21 15.85 -12.77
N MET A 104 9.55 14.84 -12.15
CA MET A 104 8.25 14.35 -12.56
C MET A 104 7.47 13.75 -11.39
N VAL A 105 6.17 13.60 -11.58
CA VAL A 105 5.26 12.99 -10.60
C VAL A 105 4.58 11.76 -11.20
N VAL A 106 4.46 10.68 -10.41
CA VAL A 106 3.71 9.48 -10.81
C VAL A 106 2.65 9.16 -9.77
N ALA A 107 1.38 9.15 -10.21
CA ALA A 107 0.25 8.72 -9.38
C ALA A 107 -0.09 7.26 -9.69
N THR A 108 -0.09 6.41 -8.66
CA THR A 108 -0.29 4.97 -8.84
C THR A 108 -1.70 4.49 -8.46
N GLY A 109 -2.69 5.40 -8.47
CA GLY A 109 -4.11 5.06 -8.33
C GLY A 109 -4.64 4.98 -6.91
N ASP A 110 -5.92 4.59 -6.79
CA ASP A 110 -6.71 4.54 -5.56
C ASP A 110 -6.84 5.90 -4.87
N ASN A 111 -7.34 6.89 -5.62
CA ASN A 111 -7.43 8.27 -5.17
C ASN A 111 -8.66 8.54 -4.30
N PHE A 112 -9.80 7.86 -4.56
CA PHE A 112 -11.09 8.15 -3.94
C PHE A 112 -11.38 7.24 -2.74
N GLY A 113 -11.80 7.85 -1.64
CA GLY A 113 -12.40 7.18 -0.48
C GLY A 113 -13.92 7.37 -0.42
N SER A 114 -14.48 8.35 -1.17
CA SER A 114 -15.91 8.63 -1.25
C SER A 114 -16.28 9.23 -2.61
N VAL A 115 -17.57 9.22 -2.95
CA VAL A 115 -18.09 9.72 -4.24
C VAL A 115 -18.01 11.24 -4.38
N ASP A 116 -17.98 11.95 -3.28
CA ASP A 116 -17.91 13.41 -3.17
C ASP A 116 -16.47 13.96 -3.04
N ALA A 117 -15.45 13.10 -3.16
CA ALA A 117 -14.07 13.49 -2.92
C ALA A 117 -13.36 14.11 -4.13
N LEU A 118 -14.03 14.36 -5.28
CA LEU A 118 -13.37 14.83 -6.50
C LEU A 118 -12.57 16.11 -6.29
N ASP A 119 -13.17 17.12 -5.68
CA ASP A 119 -12.50 18.40 -5.44
C ASP A 119 -11.29 18.24 -4.52
N MET A 120 -11.43 17.42 -3.45
CA MET A 120 -10.33 17.13 -2.54
C MET A 120 -9.20 16.37 -3.23
N VAL A 121 -9.50 15.43 -4.13
CA VAL A 121 -8.49 14.71 -4.94
C VAL A 121 -7.76 15.68 -5.86
N MET A 122 -8.49 16.56 -6.53
CA MET A 122 -7.87 17.54 -7.42
C MET A 122 -7.07 18.60 -6.64
N ASP A 123 -7.52 19.00 -5.45
CA ASP A 123 -6.75 19.89 -4.57
C ASP A 123 -5.44 19.24 -4.10
N ALA A 124 -5.45 17.94 -3.82
CA ALA A 124 -4.24 17.19 -3.46
C ALA A 124 -3.21 17.16 -4.61
N TYR A 125 -3.65 17.08 -5.86
CA TYR A 125 -2.76 17.08 -7.03
C TYR A 125 -2.44 18.48 -7.55
N ARG A 126 -3.20 19.51 -7.21
CA ARG A 126 -3.03 20.88 -7.72
C ARG A 126 -1.59 21.40 -7.66
N PRO A 127 -0.81 21.22 -6.57
CA PRO A 127 0.58 21.69 -6.50
C PRO A 127 1.52 21.02 -7.51
N PHE A 128 1.12 19.89 -8.07
CA PHE A 128 1.95 19.03 -8.92
C PHE A 128 1.57 19.08 -10.41
N LEU A 129 0.40 19.60 -10.76
CA LEU A 129 -0.12 19.54 -12.12
C LEU A 129 0.72 20.35 -13.13
N SER A 130 1.56 21.27 -12.68
CA SER A 130 2.52 22.00 -13.54
C SER A 130 3.79 21.23 -13.87
N TYR A 131 4.03 20.11 -13.18
CA TYR A 131 5.17 19.23 -13.46
C TYR A 131 4.80 18.17 -14.49
N PRO A 132 5.78 17.65 -15.27
CA PRO A 132 5.57 16.45 -16.06
C PRO A 132 5.06 15.32 -15.19
N GLY A 133 4.02 14.62 -15.64
CA GLY A 133 3.42 13.58 -14.79
C GLY A 133 2.82 12.43 -15.58
N ALA A 134 2.60 11.33 -14.87
CA ALA A 134 1.90 10.17 -15.39
C ALA A 134 1.05 9.52 -14.29
N PHE A 135 0.02 8.79 -14.68
CA PHE A 135 -0.84 8.11 -13.72
C PHE A 135 -1.40 6.79 -14.27
N VAL A 136 -1.76 5.91 -13.35
CA VAL A 136 -2.63 4.76 -13.56
C VAL A 136 -3.79 4.82 -12.58
N LEU A 137 -4.85 4.07 -12.85
CA LEU A 137 -6.03 3.98 -11.99
C LEU A 137 -5.99 2.70 -11.15
N GLY A 138 -6.56 2.78 -9.94
CA GLY A 138 -6.81 1.65 -9.06
C GLY A 138 -8.30 1.35 -8.89
N SER A 139 -8.63 0.30 -8.17
CA SER A 139 -10.02 -0.13 -7.95
C SER A 139 -10.89 0.94 -7.28
N ASN A 140 -10.30 1.73 -6.38
CA ASN A 140 -10.97 2.84 -5.71
C ASN A 140 -10.82 4.17 -6.47
N ASP A 141 -10.57 4.11 -7.77
CA ASP A 141 -10.90 5.16 -8.72
C ASP A 141 -12.21 4.86 -9.44
N TYR A 142 -12.52 3.58 -9.64
CA TYR A 142 -13.75 3.13 -10.30
C TYR A 142 -14.89 2.89 -9.32
N TYR A 143 -14.62 2.28 -8.16
CA TYR A 143 -15.62 1.70 -7.28
C TYR A 143 -15.51 2.19 -5.85
N SER A 144 -16.60 2.70 -5.31
CA SER A 144 -16.66 3.12 -3.91
C SER A 144 -16.23 2.01 -2.95
N PRO A 145 -15.47 2.32 -1.91
CA PRO A 145 -15.17 1.37 -0.86
C PRO A 145 -16.45 0.83 -0.22
N ILE A 146 -16.45 -0.45 0.12
CA ILE A 146 -17.56 -1.10 0.84
C ILE A 146 -17.09 -1.59 2.20
N PRO A 147 -17.96 -1.55 3.24
CA PRO A 147 -17.62 -2.10 4.55
C PRO A 147 -17.23 -3.59 4.44
N LYS A 148 -16.10 -3.95 5.01
CA LYS A 148 -15.61 -5.34 5.07
C LYS A 148 -15.60 -5.81 6.52
N ARG A 149 -15.89 -7.10 6.76
CA ARG A 149 -15.68 -7.69 8.10
C ARG A 149 -14.20 -7.59 8.49
N TRP A 150 -13.90 -7.29 9.75
CA TRP A 150 -12.54 -7.14 10.25
C TRP A 150 -11.64 -8.35 9.96
N SER A 151 -12.18 -9.57 9.98
CA SER A 151 -11.45 -10.79 9.62
C SER A 151 -10.85 -10.75 8.21
N ARG A 152 -11.40 -9.97 7.29
CA ARG A 152 -10.88 -9.81 5.92
C ARG A 152 -9.60 -8.98 5.84
N TYR A 153 -9.33 -8.15 6.85
CA TYR A 153 -8.06 -7.40 6.93
C TYR A 153 -6.91 -8.26 7.47
N LEU A 154 -7.20 -9.48 7.93
CA LEU A 154 -6.23 -10.42 8.50
C LEU A 154 -6.10 -11.71 7.66
N SER A 155 -6.89 -11.87 6.61
CA SER A 155 -6.87 -13.06 5.74
C SER A 155 -6.96 -12.68 4.28
N ARG A 156 -6.44 -13.53 3.38
CA ARG A 156 -6.63 -13.36 1.93
C ARG A 156 -8.11 -13.28 1.60
N SER A 157 -8.53 -12.18 1.01
CA SER A 157 -9.91 -11.96 0.60
C SER A 157 -10.30 -12.93 -0.51
N LYS A 158 -11.49 -13.54 -0.41
CA LYS A 158 -12.13 -14.14 -1.59
C LYS A 158 -12.51 -13.01 -2.54
N PRO A 159 -12.42 -13.20 -3.86
CA PRO A 159 -12.86 -12.19 -4.83
C PRO A 159 -14.30 -11.76 -4.52
N HIS A 160 -14.56 -10.45 -4.57
CA HIS A 160 -15.93 -9.95 -4.58
C HIS A 160 -16.55 -10.23 -5.95
N PRO A 161 -17.90 -10.34 -6.05
CA PRO A 161 -18.56 -10.29 -7.33
C PRO A 161 -18.06 -9.09 -8.13
N ALA A 162 -17.74 -9.30 -9.40
CA ALA A 162 -17.24 -8.23 -10.27
C ALA A 162 -18.26 -7.10 -10.31
N ARG A 163 -17.87 -5.91 -9.88
CA ARG A 163 -18.64 -4.68 -10.09
C ARG A 163 -18.37 -4.25 -11.53
N VAL A 164 -19.43 -4.00 -12.27
CA VAL A 164 -19.32 -3.72 -13.72
C VAL A 164 -19.44 -2.24 -14.01
N VAL A 165 -20.28 -1.53 -13.23
CA VAL A 165 -20.52 -0.09 -13.42
C VAL A 165 -19.75 0.71 -12.39
N PRO A 166 -18.79 1.56 -12.83
CA PRO A 166 -18.12 2.50 -11.95
C PRO A 166 -19.10 3.50 -11.33
N ASP A 167 -18.91 3.80 -10.04
CA ASP A 167 -19.74 4.73 -9.28
C ASP A 167 -18.95 5.92 -8.69
N LEU A 168 -17.63 5.97 -8.94
CA LEU A 168 -16.78 7.08 -8.54
C LEU A 168 -16.53 8.05 -9.72
N PRO A 169 -16.28 9.35 -9.45
CA PRO A 169 -16.13 10.37 -10.47
C PRO A 169 -14.72 10.39 -11.10
N TYR A 170 -14.18 9.23 -11.51
CA TYR A 170 -12.83 9.15 -12.06
C TYR A 170 -12.67 9.85 -13.41
N LEU A 171 -13.71 9.87 -14.26
CA LEU A 171 -13.61 10.51 -15.58
C LEU A 171 -13.33 12.02 -15.52
N PRO A 172 -13.97 12.83 -14.65
CA PRO A 172 -13.56 14.23 -14.44
C PRO A 172 -12.11 14.35 -13.97
N MET A 173 -11.63 13.52 -13.05
CA MET A 173 -10.23 13.50 -12.59
C MET A 173 -9.28 13.23 -13.77
N VAL A 174 -9.51 12.17 -14.53
CA VAL A 174 -8.71 11.80 -15.71
C VAL A 174 -8.65 12.93 -16.72
N ARG A 175 -9.79 13.60 -17.00
CA ARG A 175 -9.82 14.75 -17.90
C ARG A 175 -8.94 15.88 -17.41
N GLN A 176 -9.01 16.24 -16.13
CA GLN A 176 -8.21 17.33 -15.57
C GLN A 176 -6.72 17.00 -15.56
N MET A 177 -6.34 15.77 -15.20
CA MET A 177 -4.93 15.32 -15.26
C MET A 177 -4.39 15.36 -16.71
N ARG A 178 -5.16 14.86 -17.68
CA ARG A 178 -4.76 14.91 -19.10
C ARG A 178 -4.68 16.35 -19.64
N GLN A 179 -5.59 17.24 -19.24
CA GLN A 179 -5.55 18.67 -19.59
C GLN A 179 -4.30 19.36 -19.03
N ALA A 180 -3.81 18.92 -17.87
CA ALA A 180 -2.53 19.37 -17.30
C ALA A 180 -1.30 18.75 -17.99
N GLY A 181 -1.48 17.90 -19.01
CA GLY A 181 -0.39 17.25 -19.75
C GLY A 181 0.10 15.93 -19.14
N TRP A 182 -0.54 15.40 -18.14
CA TRP A 182 -0.18 14.12 -17.56
C TRP A 182 -0.56 12.95 -18.47
N VAL A 183 0.34 11.97 -18.55
CA VAL A 183 0.15 10.76 -19.37
C VAL A 183 -0.69 9.74 -18.61
N ASP A 184 -1.86 9.39 -19.17
CA ASP A 184 -2.66 8.25 -18.68
C ASP A 184 -2.06 6.95 -19.18
N LEU A 185 -1.57 6.15 -18.25
CA LEU A 185 -0.93 4.86 -18.49
C LEU A 185 -1.85 3.66 -18.23
N SER A 186 -3.16 3.87 -18.08
CA SER A 186 -4.12 2.78 -17.91
C SER A 186 -4.19 1.93 -19.19
N ASN A 187 -3.42 0.84 -19.24
CA ASN A 187 -3.16 -0.02 -20.41
C ASN A 187 -2.53 0.74 -21.60
N ALA A 188 -1.66 1.67 -21.32
CA ALA A 188 -1.06 2.54 -22.32
C ALA A 188 0.43 2.72 -22.11
N SER A 189 1.08 3.27 -23.12
CA SER A 189 2.48 3.71 -23.08
C SER A 189 2.59 5.19 -23.46
N GLY A 190 3.70 5.81 -23.08
CA GLY A 190 3.96 7.20 -23.40
C GLY A 190 5.42 7.57 -23.25
N THR A 191 5.73 8.82 -23.50
CA THR A 191 7.06 9.39 -23.37
C THR A 191 6.97 10.75 -22.71
N LEU A 192 7.83 11.00 -21.73
CA LEU A 192 8.03 12.32 -21.14
C LEU A 192 9.45 12.80 -21.48
N HIS A 193 9.52 14.03 -22.00
CA HIS A 193 10.79 14.71 -22.23
C HIS A 193 11.04 15.68 -21.09
N LEU A 194 12.02 15.36 -20.25
CA LEU A 194 12.43 16.18 -19.12
C LEU A 194 13.69 16.96 -19.49
N PRO A 195 14.00 18.06 -18.79
CA PRO A 195 15.28 18.74 -18.99
C PRO A 195 16.50 17.84 -18.76
N THR A 196 16.35 16.82 -17.89
CA THR A 196 17.42 15.85 -17.58
C THR A 196 17.53 14.72 -18.59
N GLY A 197 16.51 14.49 -19.42
CA GLY A 197 16.47 13.43 -20.43
C GLY A 197 15.09 12.84 -20.66
N THR A 198 15.02 11.74 -21.36
CA THR A 198 13.76 11.11 -21.76
C THR A 198 13.39 9.95 -20.83
N VAL A 199 12.13 9.93 -20.41
CA VAL A 199 11.52 8.80 -19.67
C VAL A 199 10.48 8.15 -20.58
N SER A 200 10.67 6.88 -20.90
CA SER A 200 9.70 6.06 -21.62
C SER A 200 8.84 5.29 -20.63
N LEU A 201 7.54 5.35 -20.80
CA LEU A 201 6.53 4.91 -19.84
C LEU A 201 5.72 3.74 -20.40
N LEU A 202 5.45 2.74 -19.58
CA LEU A 202 4.57 1.62 -19.92
C LEU A 202 3.73 1.27 -18.68
N GLY A 203 2.40 1.34 -18.80
CA GLY A 203 1.53 1.07 -17.68
C GLY A 203 0.41 0.10 -17.95
N THR A 204 -0.21 -0.37 -16.87
CA THR A 204 -1.42 -1.19 -16.91
C THR A 204 -2.52 -0.55 -16.07
N ASP A 205 -3.77 -0.80 -16.47
CA ASP A 205 -4.92 -0.60 -15.59
C ASP A 205 -4.87 -1.60 -14.43
N ASP A 206 -5.80 -1.53 -13.49
CA ASP A 206 -5.72 -2.26 -12.22
C ASP A 206 -5.84 -3.79 -12.38
N ALA A 207 -4.79 -4.46 -11.97
CA ALA A 207 -4.69 -5.91 -11.95
C ALA A 207 -5.57 -6.57 -10.87
N HIS A 208 -5.94 -5.83 -9.81
CA HIS A 208 -6.77 -6.35 -8.72
C HIS A 208 -8.21 -6.64 -9.15
N ILE A 209 -8.70 -5.87 -10.10
CA ILE A 209 -10.04 -6.02 -10.70
C ILE A 209 -9.98 -6.57 -12.13
N HIS A 210 -8.86 -7.18 -12.52
CA HIS A 210 -8.65 -7.84 -13.81
C HIS A 210 -8.85 -6.92 -15.03
N ARG A 211 -8.51 -5.63 -14.91
CA ARG A 211 -8.55 -4.67 -16.01
C ARG A 211 -7.21 -4.50 -16.71
N ASP A 212 -6.14 -5.04 -16.15
CA ASP A 212 -4.78 -4.92 -16.65
C ASP A 212 -4.61 -5.60 -18.03
N ARG A 213 -4.04 -4.85 -18.95
CA ARG A 213 -3.60 -5.29 -20.26
C ARG A 213 -2.26 -4.63 -20.57
N LEU A 214 -1.23 -5.43 -20.77
CA LEU A 214 0.07 -4.88 -21.13
C LEU A 214 0.15 -4.71 -22.65
N GLY A 215 0.03 -3.47 -23.11
CA GLY A 215 0.18 -3.09 -24.51
C GLY A 215 1.63 -3.12 -25.01
N ALA A 216 1.84 -2.64 -26.22
CA ALA A 216 3.17 -2.39 -26.75
C ALA A 216 3.79 -1.16 -26.06
N PRO A 217 5.10 -1.17 -25.79
CA PRO A 217 5.78 0.02 -25.30
C PRO A 217 5.83 1.10 -26.40
N ALA A 218 6.03 2.36 -26.01
CA ALA A 218 6.32 3.44 -26.96
C ALA A 218 7.62 3.20 -27.71
N SER A 219 7.79 3.78 -28.89
CA SER A 219 9.01 3.64 -29.71
C SER A 219 10.28 4.08 -28.97
N SER A 220 10.17 5.08 -28.10
CA SER A 220 11.26 5.54 -27.22
C SER A 220 11.79 4.47 -26.27
N TRP A 221 11.00 3.43 -25.95
CA TRP A 221 11.42 2.35 -25.06
C TRP A 221 12.65 1.58 -25.54
N ALA A 222 12.84 1.51 -26.86
CA ALA A 222 13.98 0.79 -27.45
C ALA A 222 15.30 1.59 -27.36
N ALA A 223 15.26 2.90 -27.13
CA ALA A 223 16.46 3.74 -27.07
C ALA A 223 17.34 3.36 -25.86
N PRO A 224 18.68 3.39 -26.01
CA PRO A 224 19.59 2.97 -24.95
C PRO A 224 19.74 3.98 -23.81
N ASP A 225 19.41 5.23 -24.06
CA ASP A 225 19.62 6.40 -23.19
C ASP A 225 18.32 6.92 -22.52
N VAL A 226 17.26 6.11 -22.50
CA VAL A 226 16.01 6.45 -21.83
C VAL A 226 15.86 5.67 -20.54
N LEU A 227 15.21 6.29 -19.55
CA LEU A 227 14.69 5.56 -18.39
C LEU A 227 13.41 4.82 -18.79
N ARG A 228 13.38 3.51 -18.61
CA ARG A 228 12.21 2.66 -18.87
C ARG A 228 11.43 2.46 -17.57
N LEU A 229 10.34 3.20 -17.42
CA LEU A 229 9.52 3.22 -16.22
C LEU A 229 8.24 2.42 -16.42
N GLY A 230 8.11 1.30 -15.71
CA GLY A 230 6.85 0.56 -15.60
C GLY A 230 5.96 1.12 -14.51
N VAL A 231 4.65 1.23 -14.74
CA VAL A 231 3.70 1.73 -13.74
C VAL A 231 2.48 0.81 -13.69
N THR A 232 2.11 0.38 -12.49
CA THR A 232 0.89 -0.40 -12.23
C THR A 232 0.30 0.01 -10.87
N HIS A 233 -1.02 -0.09 -10.71
CA HIS A 233 -1.59 0.13 -9.38
C HIS A 233 -1.23 -1.03 -8.46
N ALA A 234 -1.70 -2.22 -8.75
CA ALA A 234 -1.51 -3.39 -7.90
C ALA A 234 -0.35 -4.28 -8.38
N PRO A 235 0.66 -4.59 -7.52
CA PRO A 235 1.88 -5.30 -7.90
C PRO A 235 1.64 -6.82 -7.99
N TYR A 236 0.69 -7.26 -8.82
CA TYR A 236 0.52 -8.68 -9.11
C TYR A 236 1.75 -9.25 -9.79
N THR A 237 2.19 -10.43 -9.36
CA THR A 237 3.44 -11.06 -9.84
C THR A 237 3.49 -11.20 -11.37
N ARG A 238 2.34 -11.50 -12.01
CA ARG A 238 2.23 -11.59 -13.49
C ARG A 238 2.49 -10.25 -14.17
N VAL A 239 2.02 -9.13 -13.59
CA VAL A 239 2.18 -7.78 -14.17
C VAL A 239 3.60 -7.29 -13.96
N VAL A 240 4.12 -7.40 -12.72
CA VAL A 240 5.49 -7.00 -12.40
C VAL A 240 6.50 -7.79 -13.25
N SER A 241 6.32 -9.12 -13.36
CA SER A 241 7.18 -9.96 -14.22
C SER A 241 7.08 -9.57 -15.70
N ALA A 242 5.87 -9.31 -16.21
CA ALA A 242 5.70 -8.91 -17.60
C ALA A 242 6.35 -7.55 -17.92
N LEU A 243 6.26 -6.55 -17.02
CA LEU A 243 6.98 -5.28 -17.17
C LEU A 243 8.50 -5.47 -17.11
N THR A 244 8.99 -6.33 -16.20
CA THR A 244 10.41 -6.68 -16.07
C THR A 244 10.94 -7.35 -17.34
N SER A 245 10.22 -8.35 -17.87
CA SER A 245 10.57 -9.05 -19.12
C SER A 245 10.53 -8.12 -20.35
N ARG A 246 9.78 -7.00 -20.27
CA ARG A 246 9.84 -5.95 -21.31
C ARG A 246 11.04 -5.01 -21.14
N GLY A 247 11.88 -5.22 -20.11
CA GLY A 247 13.10 -4.48 -19.87
C GLY A 247 12.89 -3.16 -19.10
N ALA A 248 11.87 -3.07 -18.24
CA ALA A 248 11.73 -1.95 -17.31
C ALA A 248 12.97 -1.84 -16.42
N ASP A 249 13.48 -0.62 -16.23
CA ASP A 249 14.57 -0.33 -15.27
C ASP A 249 14.02 -0.21 -13.85
N LEU A 250 12.86 0.43 -13.72
CA LEU A 250 12.12 0.67 -12.48
C LEU A 250 10.63 0.42 -12.70
N ILE A 251 9.98 -0.19 -11.72
CA ILE A 251 8.52 -0.37 -11.69
C ILE A 251 7.99 0.29 -10.43
N LEU A 252 6.94 1.12 -10.58
CA LEU A 252 6.24 1.77 -9.47
C LEU A 252 4.86 1.15 -9.28
N ALA A 253 4.52 0.85 -8.02
CA ALA A 253 3.24 0.29 -7.63
C ALA A 253 2.75 0.83 -6.27
N GLY A 254 1.43 0.69 -6.01
CA GLY A 254 0.74 1.01 -4.76
C GLY A 254 -0.02 -0.20 -4.20
N HIS A 255 -1.32 -0.01 -3.87
CA HIS A 255 -2.32 -1.03 -3.53
C HIS A 255 -2.14 -1.74 -2.19
N THR A 256 -0.93 -2.13 -1.82
CA THR A 256 -0.68 -3.00 -0.67
C THR A 256 -0.85 -2.30 0.67
N HIS A 257 -0.83 -0.97 0.70
CA HIS A 257 -0.76 -0.13 1.91
C HIS A 257 0.36 -0.55 2.88
N GLY A 258 1.44 -1.21 2.37
CA GLY A 258 2.47 -1.82 3.20
C GLY A 258 1.92 -2.89 4.14
N GLY A 259 0.75 -3.47 3.81
CA GLY A 259 -0.02 -4.39 4.63
C GLY A 259 -1.01 -3.70 5.58
N GLN A 260 -1.04 -2.37 5.64
CA GLN A 260 -1.87 -1.49 6.50
C GLN A 260 -1.76 -1.79 8.00
N ILE A 261 -1.82 -3.06 8.40
CA ILE A 261 -1.54 -3.56 9.75
C ILE A 261 -0.33 -4.47 9.65
N GLY A 262 0.77 -4.04 10.24
CA GLY A 262 2.02 -4.77 10.32
C GLY A 262 2.40 -5.10 11.76
N ILE A 263 3.35 -6.02 11.91
CA ILE A 263 3.98 -6.33 13.19
C ILE A 263 5.32 -5.61 13.23
N PRO A 264 5.59 -4.76 14.23
CA PRO A 264 6.88 -4.11 14.38
C PRO A 264 8.05 -5.10 14.28
N GLY A 265 9.05 -4.82 13.45
CA GLY A 265 10.20 -5.69 13.20
C GLY A 265 9.95 -6.89 12.27
N VAL A 266 8.69 -7.28 12.01
CA VAL A 266 8.34 -8.40 11.11
C VAL A 266 7.80 -7.90 9.77
N GLY A 267 7.00 -6.84 9.76
CA GLY A 267 6.42 -6.25 8.56
C GLY A 267 4.95 -6.61 8.33
N ALA A 268 4.53 -6.60 7.07
CA ALA A 268 3.15 -6.81 6.64
C ALA A 268 2.58 -8.18 7.02
N ILE A 269 1.33 -8.22 7.45
CA ILE A 269 0.59 -9.48 7.67
C ILE A 269 0.06 -10.01 6.34
N ILE A 270 -0.48 -9.15 5.50
CA ILE A 270 -1.04 -9.46 4.17
C ILE A 270 -0.68 -8.38 3.16
N THR A 271 -0.81 -8.66 1.85
CA THR A 271 -0.55 -7.72 0.75
C THR A 271 -1.77 -7.41 -0.11
N ASN A 272 -2.90 -8.11 0.11
CA ASN A 272 -4.11 -8.06 -0.72
C ASN A 272 -3.91 -8.45 -2.21
N CYS A 273 -2.75 -8.96 -2.57
CA CYS A 273 -2.43 -9.50 -3.89
C CYS A 273 -1.55 -10.75 -3.76
N ASP A 274 -1.02 -11.28 -4.87
CA ASP A 274 -0.22 -12.50 -4.88
C ASP A 274 1.27 -12.28 -4.57
N ILE A 275 1.71 -11.01 -4.45
CA ILE A 275 3.12 -10.69 -4.17
C ILE A 275 3.49 -11.11 -2.74
N SER A 276 4.73 -11.54 -2.54
CA SER A 276 5.26 -11.89 -1.22
C SER A 276 5.20 -10.69 -0.25
N ARG A 277 4.90 -10.96 1.02
CA ARG A 277 4.86 -9.95 2.09
C ARG A 277 6.16 -9.14 2.22
N SER A 278 7.28 -9.72 1.83
CA SER A 278 8.56 -9.02 1.79
C SER A 278 8.57 -7.86 0.79
N TYR A 279 7.71 -7.87 -0.23
CA TYR A 279 7.53 -6.80 -1.21
C TYR A 279 6.34 -5.87 -0.90
N ALA A 280 5.76 -5.97 0.29
CA ALA A 280 4.59 -5.15 0.63
C ALA A 280 4.86 -3.64 0.60
N LYS A 281 6.11 -3.20 0.74
CA LYS A 281 6.53 -1.80 0.60
C LYS A 281 8.04 -1.66 0.39
N GLY A 282 8.43 -0.50 -0.11
CA GLY A 282 9.82 -0.08 -0.30
C GLY A 282 10.41 -0.54 -1.62
N LEU A 283 11.69 -0.25 -1.81
CA LEU A 283 12.44 -0.52 -3.03
C LEU A 283 13.18 -1.86 -2.92
N LYS A 284 13.00 -2.74 -3.92
CA LYS A 284 13.64 -4.06 -3.99
C LYS A 284 13.91 -4.48 -5.41
N ARG A 285 14.90 -5.37 -5.60
CA ARG A 285 15.08 -6.03 -6.89
C ARG A 285 14.02 -7.09 -7.10
N TRP A 286 13.42 -7.07 -8.29
CA TRP A 286 12.53 -8.11 -8.79
C TRP A 286 13.22 -8.91 -9.88
N GLN A 287 13.05 -10.21 -9.86
CA GLN A 287 13.49 -11.10 -10.93
C GLN A 287 12.27 -11.80 -11.55
N ALA A 288 12.11 -11.65 -12.84
CA ALA A 288 11.08 -12.33 -13.61
C ALA A 288 11.48 -13.79 -13.89
N PRO A 289 10.52 -14.67 -14.25
CA PRO A 289 10.80 -16.07 -14.52
C PRO A 289 11.78 -16.33 -15.69
N ASP A 290 11.92 -15.37 -16.61
CA ASP A 290 12.87 -15.42 -17.73
C ASP A 290 14.30 -14.98 -17.34
N GLY A 291 14.53 -14.65 -16.07
CA GLY A 291 15.82 -14.21 -15.54
C GLY A 291 16.06 -12.71 -15.63
N SER A 292 15.22 -11.95 -16.35
CA SER A 292 15.32 -10.49 -16.38
C SER A 292 15.08 -9.86 -15.02
N THR A 293 15.67 -8.68 -14.77
CA THR A 293 15.57 -8.01 -13.47
C THR A 293 15.21 -6.54 -13.61
N ALA A 294 14.43 -6.03 -12.65
CA ALA A 294 14.09 -4.61 -12.52
C ALA A 294 14.13 -4.18 -11.05
N TRP A 295 14.19 -2.87 -10.80
CA TRP A 295 13.81 -2.34 -9.51
C TRP A 295 12.28 -2.31 -9.41
N LEU A 296 11.75 -2.75 -8.28
CA LEU A 296 10.34 -2.62 -7.91
C LEU A 296 10.24 -1.75 -6.67
N HIS A 297 9.54 -0.64 -6.78
CA HIS A 297 9.13 0.16 -5.63
C HIS A 297 7.64 0.01 -5.42
N VAL A 298 7.25 -0.45 -4.23
CA VAL A 298 5.86 -0.51 -3.78
C VAL A 298 5.66 0.51 -2.69
N SER A 299 4.81 1.51 -2.93
CA SER A 299 4.47 2.52 -1.92
C SER A 299 3.52 1.95 -0.88
N ALA A 300 3.69 2.35 0.38
CA ALA A 300 2.68 2.07 1.40
C ALA A 300 1.45 2.98 1.29
N GLY A 301 1.48 3.98 0.40
CA GLY A 301 0.37 4.88 0.15
C GLY A 301 0.05 5.83 1.30
N LEU A 302 -0.80 6.81 1.05
CA LEU A 302 -1.09 7.91 1.98
C LEU A 302 -2.40 7.72 2.76
N GLY A 303 -3.43 7.19 2.11
CA GLY A 303 -4.76 7.07 2.71
C GLY A 303 -5.04 5.75 3.40
N THR A 304 -6.27 5.62 3.82
CA THR A 304 -6.88 4.38 4.33
C THR A 304 -8.31 4.30 3.83
N SER A 305 -8.86 3.09 3.78
CA SER A 305 -10.31 2.96 3.56
C SER A 305 -11.09 3.75 4.62
N PRO A 306 -12.20 4.43 4.28
CA PRO A 306 -13.06 5.13 5.25
C PRO A 306 -13.65 4.20 6.32
N TYR A 307 -13.66 2.89 6.07
CA TYR A 307 -14.16 1.86 6.99
C TYR A 307 -13.08 1.20 7.84
N ALA A 308 -11.79 1.48 7.57
CA ALA A 308 -10.64 0.93 8.30
C ALA A 308 -9.59 2.01 8.50
N LYS A 309 -9.93 3.00 9.33
CA LYS A 309 -9.13 4.21 9.59
C LYS A 309 -7.98 3.95 10.57
N VAL A 310 -7.16 2.94 10.30
CA VAL A 310 -6.02 2.57 11.16
C VAL A 310 -4.82 2.19 10.30
N ARG A 311 -3.61 2.52 10.79
CA ARG A 311 -2.34 2.00 10.28
C ARG A 311 -1.47 1.61 11.46
N ILE A 312 -0.89 0.42 11.46
CA ILE A 312 -0.03 -0.06 12.55
C ILE A 312 1.30 -0.51 11.95
N ALA A 313 2.39 0.09 12.41
CA ALA A 313 3.76 -0.11 11.92
C ALA A 313 3.92 0.14 10.41
N THR A 314 3.03 0.99 9.86
CA THR A 314 2.98 1.30 8.42
C THR A 314 2.47 2.73 8.24
N ARG A 315 3.33 3.71 8.57
CA ARG A 315 3.01 5.13 8.40
C ARG A 315 2.63 5.42 6.95
N PRO A 316 1.67 6.33 6.72
CA PRO A 316 1.39 6.86 5.39
C PRO A 316 2.65 7.43 4.76
N GLU A 317 2.85 7.21 3.46
CA GLU A 317 4.05 7.73 2.77
C GLU A 317 3.76 8.21 1.35
N ALA A 318 4.42 9.31 0.98
CA ALA A 318 4.81 9.60 -0.40
C ALA A 318 6.29 9.19 -0.57
N SER A 319 6.71 8.92 -1.79
CA SER A 319 8.07 8.43 -2.05
C SER A 319 8.78 9.30 -3.08
N LEU A 320 9.97 9.77 -2.74
CA LEU A 320 10.88 10.45 -3.65
C LEU A 320 11.99 9.48 -4.06
N LEU A 321 12.00 9.10 -5.33
CA LEU A 321 12.98 8.16 -5.89
C LEU A 321 14.00 8.94 -6.71
N HIS A 322 15.25 8.86 -6.33
CA HIS A 322 16.38 9.40 -7.08
C HIS A 322 16.96 8.28 -7.95
N VAL A 323 16.63 8.33 -9.22
CA VAL A 323 17.10 7.36 -10.25
C VAL A 323 18.35 7.93 -10.89
N TYR A 324 19.44 7.16 -10.92
CA TYR A 324 20.72 7.60 -11.47
C TYR A 324 21.49 6.45 -12.14
N PRO A 325 22.35 6.76 -13.14
CA PRO A 325 23.19 5.75 -13.80
C PRO A 325 24.27 5.25 -12.83
N ALA A 326 24.51 3.92 -12.78
CA ALA A 326 25.51 3.28 -11.92
C ALA A 326 26.31 2.20 -12.69
#